data_69f7b2c82b2758c252c39746f065c591
#
_entry.id   69f7b2c82b2758c252c39746f065c591
#
_cell.length_a   1.000
_cell.length_b   1.000
_cell.length_c   1.000
_cell.angle_alpha   90.00
_cell.angle_beta   90.00
_cell.angle_gamma   90.00
#
_symmetry.space_group_name_H-M   'P 1'
#
loop_
_entity.id
_entity.type
_entity.pdbx_description
1 polymer ?
#
loop_
_entity_poly.entity_id
_entity_poly.type
_entity_poly.pdbx_seq_one_letter_code
_entity_poly.pdbx_strand_id
1 'polypeptide(L)'
;SDLQRTWYICYPHEDKAPADVQRGFDVIKESITRAANELKPGKKGWEIDEIARNFIQIKGYEEYPHGLGHQVGRFAHDGGALLGPKWERYGNLPLLEVEEGNVFTIEPRLTIPNYGIATIEEEVLITKDGCEFLSERQNEIYLIR
;
A
#
# COMPACT_ATOMS: atom_id res chain seq x y z
N SER A 1 -4.53 -1.43 15.06
CA SER A 1 -4.09 -1.78 13.69
C SER A 1 -4.83 -0.94 12.68
N ASP A 2 -4.16 -0.64 11.60
CA ASP A 2 -4.69 0.09 10.45
C ASP A 2 -4.56 -0.81 9.23
N LEU A 3 -5.69 -1.43 8.80
CA LEU A 3 -5.67 -2.49 7.79
C LEU A 3 -6.86 -2.36 6.84
N GLN A 4 -6.61 -2.51 5.55
CA GLN A 4 -7.65 -2.60 4.53
C GLN A 4 -7.58 -3.94 3.78
N ARG A 5 -8.74 -4.46 3.41
CA ARG A 5 -8.88 -5.71 2.66
C ARG A 5 -9.83 -5.53 1.49
N THR A 6 -9.51 -6.14 0.38
CA THR A 6 -10.37 -6.13 -0.81
C THR A 6 -11.29 -7.34 -0.83
N TRP A 7 -12.57 -7.09 -1.04
CA TRP A 7 -13.63 -8.06 -1.19
C TRP A 7 -14.28 -7.91 -2.56
N TYR A 8 -14.68 -9.01 -3.16
CA TYR A 8 -15.50 -8.99 -4.36
C TYR A 8 -16.84 -9.65 -4.09
N ILE A 9 -17.93 -8.92 -4.36
CA ILE A 9 -19.29 -9.42 -4.23
C ILE A 9 -19.65 -10.08 -5.54
N CYS A 10 -19.78 -11.42 -5.55
CA CYS A 10 -20.10 -12.21 -6.72
C CYS A 10 -21.55 -12.07 -7.12
N TYR A 11 -21.82 -12.00 -8.41
CA TYR A 11 -23.17 -12.28 -8.91
C TYR A 11 -23.50 -13.77 -8.77
N PRO A 12 -24.80 -14.17 -8.76
CA PRO A 12 -25.21 -15.57 -8.52
C PRO A 12 -24.60 -16.62 -9.45
N HIS A 13 -24.09 -16.21 -10.62
CA HIS A 13 -23.48 -17.10 -11.61
C HIS A 13 -21.95 -17.03 -11.65
N GLU A 14 -21.35 -16.28 -10.73
CA GLU A 14 -19.89 -16.10 -10.66
C GLU A 14 -19.28 -16.95 -9.55
N ASP A 15 -18.25 -17.69 -9.91
CA ASP A 15 -17.43 -18.48 -8.96
C ASP A 15 -16.13 -17.80 -8.57
N LYS A 16 -15.74 -16.74 -9.28
CA LYS A 16 -14.48 -15.98 -9.10
C LYS A 16 -14.65 -14.54 -9.52
N ALA A 17 -13.74 -13.70 -9.05
CA ALA A 17 -13.67 -12.32 -9.49
C ALA A 17 -13.36 -12.24 -11.00
N PRO A 18 -13.91 -11.25 -11.73
CA PRO A 18 -13.56 -10.99 -13.13
C PRO A 18 -12.05 -10.76 -13.31
N ALA A 19 -11.55 -11.08 -14.50
CA ALA A 19 -10.13 -11.00 -14.81
C ALA A 19 -9.52 -9.61 -14.56
N ASP A 20 -10.27 -8.54 -14.83
CA ASP A 20 -9.82 -7.17 -14.58
C ASP A 20 -9.70 -6.85 -13.09
N VAL A 21 -10.63 -7.36 -12.27
CA VAL A 21 -10.60 -7.23 -10.81
C VAL A 21 -9.43 -8.00 -10.23
N GLN A 22 -9.22 -9.24 -10.67
CA GLN A 22 -8.07 -10.05 -10.26
C GLN A 22 -6.74 -9.36 -10.62
N ARG A 23 -6.63 -8.85 -11.84
CA ARG A 23 -5.43 -8.12 -12.29
C ARG A 23 -5.15 -6.89 -11.44
N GLY A 24 -6.16 -6.07 -11.14
CA GLY A 24 -6.02 -4.90 -10.27
C GLY A 24 -5.56 -5.28 -8.87
N PHE A 25 -6.16 -6.31 -8.28
CA PHE A 25 -5.75 -6.86 -6.99
C PHE A 25 -4.28 -7.33 -6.99
N ASP A 26 -3.88 -8.08 -8.03
CA ASP A 26 -2.50 -8.57 -8.13
C ASP A 26 -1.49 -7.44 -8.29
N VAL A 27 -1.85 -6.36 -8.99
CA VAL A 27 -1.01 -5.16 -9.11
C VAL A 27 -0.82 -4.47 -7.76
N ILE A 28 -1.88 -4.30 -6.96
CA ILE A 28 -1.76 -3.74 -5.60
C ILE A 28 -0.88 -4.61 -4.72
N LYS A 29 -1.15 -5.90 -4.66
CA LYS A 29 -0.38 -6.86 -3.86
C LYS A 29 1.12 -6.82 -4.22
N GLU A 30 1.43 -6.79 -5.50
CA GLU A 30 2.80 -6.69 -5.98
C GLU A 30 3.44 -5.33 -5.67
N SER A 31 2.69 -4.23 -5.76
CA SER A 31 3.21 -2.89 -5.42
C SER A 31 3.62 -2.79 -3.95
N ILE A 32 2.84 -3.37 -3.04
CA ILE A 32 3.16 -3.48 -1.61
C ILE A 32 4.45 -4.28 -1.42
N THR A 33 4.57 -5.43 -2.10
CA THR A 33 5.76 -6.28 -2.02
C THR A 33 7.02 -5.54 -2.47
N ARG A 34 6.93 -4.79 -3.58
CA ARG A 34 8.06 -4.00 -4.10
C ARG A 34 8.48 -2.89 -3.14
N ALA A 35 7.52 -2.16 -2.58
CA ALA A 35 7.80 -1.13 -1.60
C ALA A 35 8.45 -1.72 -0.34
N ALA A 36 7.89 -2.81 0.21
CA ALA A 36 8.42 -3.48 1.40
C ALA A 36 9.84 -4.02 1.20
N ASN A 37 10.17 -4.53 0.02
CA ASN A 37 11.52 -5.05 -0.27
C ASN A 37 12.61 -3.96 -0.24
N GLU A 38 12.26 -2.71 -0.48
CA GLU A 38 13.20 -1.57 -0.46
C GLU A 38 13.12 -0.75 0.83
N LEU A 39 12.12 -1.02 1.67
CA LEU A 39 11.87 -0.28 2.89
C LEU A 39 12.82 -0.73 4.01
N LYS A 40 13.74 0.17 4.39
CA LYS A 40 14.76 -0.06 5.42
C LYS A 40 15.23 1.27 5.99
N PRO A 41 15.95 1.27 7.14
CA PRO A 41 16.50 2.48 7.72
C PRO A 41 17.36 3.31 6.74
N GLY A 42 17.25 4.64 6.82
CA GLY A 42 17.95 5.60 5.97
C GLY A 42 17.28 5.88 4.62
N LYS A 43 16.27 5.11 4.23
CA LYS A 43 15.44 5.46 3.08
C LYS A 43 14.52 6.62 3.40
N LYS A 44 14.32 7.52 2.46
CA LYS A 44 13.33 8.60 2.59
C LYS A 44 11.95 8.11 2.17
N GLY A 45 10.92 8.63 2.82
CA GLY A 45 9.56 8.19 2.57
C GLY A 45 9.13 8.30 1.09
N TRP A 46 9.54 9.37 0.39
CA TRP A 46 9.21 9.54 -1.02
C TRP A 46 9.86 8.51 -1.95
N GLU A 47 11.04 7.97 -1.61
CA GLU A 47 11.71 6.93 -2.41
C GLU A 47 10.88 5.63 -2.42
N ILE A 48 10.28 5.32 -1.28
CA ILE A 48 9.44 4.12 -1.14
C ILE A 48 8.08 4.30 -1.82
N ASP A 49 7.46 5.47 -1.66
CA ASP A 49 6.21 5.80 -2.36
C ASP A 49 6.38 5.70 -3.88
N GLU A 50 7.48 6.25 -4.41
CA GLU A 50 7.76 6.27 -5.84
C GLU A 50 7.83 4.86 -6.44
N ILE A 51 8.34 3.87 -5.71
CA ILE A 51 8.41 2.47 -6.16
C ILE A 51 7.02 1.90 -6.42
N ALA A 52 6.13 2.00 -5.44
CA ALA A 52 4.77 1.49 -5.57
C ALA A 52 3.95 2.29 -6.60
N ARG A 53 4.04 3.61 -6.55
CA ARG A 53 3.33 4.55 -7.41
C ARG A 53 3.68 4.34 -8.87
N ASN A 54 4.97 4.34 -9.20
CA ASN A 54 5.45 4.12 -10.57
C ASN A 54 5.06 2.73 -11.09
N PHE A 55 5.13 1.70 -10.25
CA PHE A 55 4.71 0.37 -10.65
C PHE A 55 3.23 0.31 -11.04
N ILE A 56 2.34 0.90 -10.25
CA ILE A 56 0.89 0.99 -10.52
C ILE A 56 0.65 1.73 -11.85
N GLN A 57 1.33 2.87 -12.08
CA GLN A 57 1.20 3.65 -13.32
C GLN A 57 1.73 2.89 -14.55
N ILE A 58 2.87 2.20 -14.44
CA ILE A 58 3.44 1.36 -15.53
C ILE A 58 2.47 0.22 -15.90
N LYS A 59 1.67 -0.26 -14.94
CA LYS A 59 0.63 -1.27 -15.19
C LYS A 59 -0.65 -0.69 -15.81
N GLY A 60 -0.69 0.62 -16.09
CA GLY A 60 -1.78 1.29 -16.81
C GLY A 60 -2.90 1.80 -15.90
N TYR A 61 -2.68 1.89 -14.59
CA TYR A 61 -3.63 2.48 -13.66
C TYR A 61 -3.28 3.94 -13.33
N GLU A 62 -4.29 4.70 -12.92
CA GLU A 62 -4.11 6.09 -12.53
C GLU A 62 -3.31 6.21 -11.23
N GLU A 63 -2.67 7.35 -11.05
CA GLU A 63 -2.02 7.71 -9.81
C GLU A 63 -3.05 7.81 -8.67
N TYR A 64 -2.77 7.18 -7.53
CA TYR A 64 -3.63 7.32 -6.36
C TYR A 64 -3.38 8.64 -5.62
N PRO A 65 -4.44 9.25 -5.00
CA PRO A 65 -4.43 10.64 -4.56
C PRO A 65 -3.89 10.88 -3.13
N HIS A 66 -3.13 9.94 -2.58
CA HIS A 66 -2.57 10.01 -1.22
C HIS A 66 -1.16 9.45 -1.15
N GLY A 67 -0.49 9.51 -0.01
CA GLY A 67 0.78 8.84 0.23
C GLY A 67 0.60 7.32 0.27
N LEU A 68 1.69 6.60 0.05
CA LEU A 68 1.70 5.14 0.13
C LEU A 68 1.41 4.63 1.55
N GLY A 69 1.81 5.39 2.58
CA GLY A 69 1.62 4.98 3.96
C GLY A 69 2.18 5.99 4.95
N HIS A 70 1.90 5.78 6.22
CA HIS A 70 2.24 6.67 7.33
C HIS A 70 2.73 5.88 8.54
N GLN A 71 3.37 6.57 9.49
CA GLN A 71 3.72 5.95 10.75
C GLN A 71 2.47 5.66 11.59
N VAL A 72 2.48 4.48 12.21
CA VAL A 72 1.51 4.02 13.19
C VAL A 72 2.21 3.88 14.54
N GLY A 73 1.60 4.37 15.60
CA GLY A 73 2.15 4.26 16.92
C GLY A 73 1.03 4.34 17.97
N ARG A 74 1.11 5.35 18.82
CA ARG A 74 0.05 5.61 19.78
C ARG A 74 -1.27 6.02 19.11
N PHE A 75 -1.16 6.66 17.95
CA PHE A 75 -2.27 7.03 17.08
C PHE A 75 -2.10 6.36 15.71
N ALA A 76 -3.20 6.24 14.96
CA ALA A 76 -3.15 5.74 13.59
C ALA A 76 -2.20 6.58 12.72
N HIS A 77 -2.29 7.91 12.79
CA HIS A 77 -1.33 8.82 12.20
C HIS A 77 -0.45 9.43 13.31
N ASP A 78 0.71 8.83 13.57
CA ASP A 78 1.56 9.17 14.72
C ASP A 78 2.68 10.16 14.39
N GLY A 79 2.65 10.80 13.23
CA GLY A 79 3.65 11.76 12.77
C GLY A 79 4.91 11.09 12.18
N GLY A 80 6.05 11.79 12.22
CA GLY A 80 7.31 11.28 11.69
C GLY A 80 7.36 11.24 10.16
N ALA A 81 8.15 10.31 9.61
CA ALA A 81 8.26 10.15 8.16
C ALA A 81 6.94 9.71 7.53
N LEU A 82 6.69 10.16 6.29
CA LEU A 82 5.55 9.76 5.47
C LEU A 82 6.05 9.03 4.24
N LEU A 83 5.58 7.82 4.00
CA LEU A 83 5.77 7.15 2.71
C LEU A 83 4.84 7.81 1.69
N GLY A 84 5.29 8.89 1.09
CA GLY A 84 4.44 9.71 0.24
C GLY A 84 5.20 10.57 -0.76
N PRO A 85 4.51 11.07 -1.80
CA PRO A 85 5.13 11.92 -2.81
C PRO A 85 5.48 13.29 -2.23
N LYS A 86 6.42 13.98 -2.89
CA LYS A 86 6.84 15.34 -2.52
C LYS A 86 5.79 16.40 -2.88
N TRP A 87 4.55 16.18 -2.45
CA TRP A 87 3.49 17.16 -2.64
C TRP A 87 3.54 18.24 -1.56
N GLU A 88 3.23 19.46 -1.94
CA GLU A 88 3.26 20.62 -1.02
C GLU A 88 2.48 20.38 0.28
N ARG A 89 1.31 19.73 0.17
CA ARG A 89 0.45 19.42 1.33
C ARG A 89 1.09 18.51 2.39
N TYR A 90 2.15 17.79 2.04
CA TYR A 90 2.88 16.91 2.97
C TYR A 90 4.12 17.58 3.57
N GLY A 91 4.45 18.80 3.13
CA GLY A 91 5.60 19.53 3.62
C GLY A 91 6.88 18.69 3.53
N ASN A 92 7.61 18.61 4.64
CA ASN A 92 8.88 17.89 4.72
C ASN A 92 8.75 16.40 5.09
N LEU A 93 7.55 15.90 5.43
CA LEU A 93 7.38 14.54 5.94
C LEU A 93 7.91 13.45 4.99
N PRO A 94 7.70 13.55 3.65
CA PRO A 94 8.28 12.57 2.71
C PRO A 94 9.81 12.62 2.60
N LEU A 95 10.44 13.70 3.07
CA LEU A 95 11.90 13.88 3.02
C LEU A 95 12.61 13.31 4.25
N LEU A 96 11.86 12.97 5.29
CA LEU A 96 12.38 12.34 6.48
C LEU A 96 12.81 10.91 6.20
N GLU A 97 13.83 10.47 6.93
CA GLU A 97 14.33 9.11 6.84
C GLU A 97 13.50 8.16 7.71
N VAL A 98 13.37 6.94 7.23
CA VAL A 98 12.80 5.82 7.96
C VAL A 98 13.84 5.33 8.98
N GLU A 99 13.41 5.03 10.20
CA GLU A 99 14.26 4.57 11.28
C GLU A 99 13.89 3.16 11.75
N GLU A 100 14.86 2.42 12.26
CA GLU A 100 14.63 1.13 12.90
C GLU A 100 13.63 1.29 14.06
N GLY A 101 12.68 0.36 14.18
CA GLY A 101 11.63 0.37 15.19
C GLY A 101 10.38 1.17 14.80
N ASN A 102 10.43 1.95 13.69
CA ASN A 102 9.19 2.56 13.17
C ASN A 102 8.22 1.49 12.68
N VAL A 103 6.93 1.76 12.83
CA VAL A 103 5.85 0.99 12.21
C VAL A 103 5.19 1.86 11.15
N PHE A 104 5.00 1.31 9.95
CA PHE A 104 4.34 1.99 8.84
C PHE A 104 3.18 1.18 8.31
N THR A 105 2.14 1.87 7.79
CA THR A 105 1.23 1.29 6.82
C THR A 105 1.87 1.26 5.43
N ILE A 106 1.42 0.34 4.58
CA ILE A 106 1.64 0.33 3.13
C ILE A 106 0.28 0.10 2.50
N GLU A 107 -0.33 1.16 1.96
CA GLU A 107 -1.77 1.21 1.63
C GLU A 107 -2.06 1.78 0.23
N PRO A 108 -1.45 1.27 -0.84
CA PRO A 108 -1.77 1.74 -2.17
C PRO A 108 -3.20 1.40 -2.56
N ARG A 109 -3.78 2.21 -3.44
CA ARG A 109 -5.08 1.89 -4.05
C ARG A 109 -5.03 2.11 -5.55
N LEU A 110 -5.93 1.47 -6.29
CA LEU A 110 -6.16 1.75 -7.69
C LEU A 110 -7.65 1.65 -8.05
N THR A 111 -8.04 2.36 -9.10
CA THR A 111 -9.38 2.28 -9.67
C THR A 111 -9.39 1.21 -10.78
N ILE A 112 -10.30 0.25 -10.66
CA ILE A 112 -10.56 -0.74 -11.69
C ILE A 112 -11.76 -0.26 -12.50
N PRO A 113 -11.60 0.12 -13.78
CA PRO A 113 -12.69 0.64 -14.60
C PRO A 113 -13.91 -0.28 -14.56
N ASN A 114 -15.10 0.29 -14.35
CA ASN A 114 -16.40 -0.37 -14.23
C ASN A 114 -16.63 -1.23 -12.98
N TYR A 115 -15.64 -1.41 -12.12
CA TYR A 115 -15.75 -2.25 -10.91
C TYR A 115 -15.59 -1.47 -9.60
N GLY A 116 -14.80 -0.41 -9.58
CA GLY A 116 -14.57 0.38 -8.38
C GLY A 116 -13.11 0.43 -7.95
N ILE A 117 -12.88 0.44 -6.65
CA ILE A 117 -11.55 0.60 -6.07
C ILE A 117 -11.10 -0.73 -5.45
N ALA A 118 -9.86 -1.13 -5.76
CA ALA A 118 -9.14 -2.13 -4.99
C ALA A 118 -8.14 -1.44 -4.07
N THR A 119 -8.07 -1.90 -2.82
CA THR A 119 -7.13 -1.40 -1.81
C THR A 119 -6.73 -2.52 -0.86
N ILE A 120 -5.45 -2.57 -0.54
CA ILE A 120 -4.91 -3.42 0.51
C ILE A 120 -4.04 -2.54 1.39
N GLU A 121 -4.14 -2.69 2.68
CA GLU A 121 -3.29 -2.01 3.64
C GLU A 121 -2.67 -3.03 4.58
N GLU A 122 -1.36 -2.99 4.68
CA GLU A 122 -0.57 -3.84 5.54
C GLU A 122 0.27 -2.98 6.48
N GLU A 123 0.52 -3.48 7.68
CA GLU A 123 1.45 -2.87 8.63
C GLU A 123 2.80 -3.58 8.60
N VAL A 124 3.89 -2.81 8.64
CA VAL A 124 5.26 -3.30 8.69
C VAL A 124 6.06 -2.67 9.82
N LEU A 125 6.87 -3.46 10.50
CA LEU A 125 7.89 -3.00 11.44
C LEU A 125 9.22 -2.85 10.70
N ILE A 126 9.87 -1.72 10.85
CA ILE A 126 11.21 -1.49 10.31
C ILE A 126 12.24 -2.18 11.20
N THR A 127 12.98 -3.10 10.59
CA THR A 127 14.09 -3.82 11.23
C THR A 127 15.44 -3.18 10.85
N LYS A 128 16.51 -3.69 11.40
CA LYS A 128 17.87 -3.20 11.12
C LYS A 128 18.20 -3.15 9.61
N ASP A 129 17.76 -4.14 8.85
CA ASP A 129 18.18 -4.32 7.44
C ASP A 129 17.02 -4.32 6.43
N GLY A 130 15.77 -4.13 6.89
CA GLY A 130 14.58 -4.18 6.04
C GLY A 130 13.31 -3.89 6.81
N CYS A 131 12.23 -4.64 6.50
CA CYS A 131 11.00 -4.59 7.27
C CYS A 131 10.34 -5.98 7.39
N GLU A 132 9.48 -6.13 8.39
CA GLU A 132 8.69 -7.34 8.64
C GLU A 132 7.20 -6.98 8.68
N PHE A 133 6.36 -7.77 8.01
CA PHE A 133 4.91 -7.60 8.08
C PHE A 133 4.39 -7.99 9.47
N LEU A 134 3.66 -7.10 10.09
CA LEU A 134 2.98 -7.34 11.39
C LEU A 134 1.60 -7.96 11.22
N SER A 135 1.01 -7.82 10.05
CA SER A 135 -0.30 -8.37 9.70
C SER A 135 -0.17 -9.59 8.79
N GLU A 136 -1.15 -10.50 8.88
CA GLU A 136 -1.32 -11.53 7.88
C GLU A 136 -1.75 -10.90 6.56
N ARG A 137 -0.91 -11.04 5.53
CA ARG A 137 -1.13 -10.41 4.22
C ARG A 137 -2.33 -10.99 3.51
N GLN A 138 -3.09 -10.10 2.86
CA GLN A 138 -4.12 -10.56 1.95
C GLN A 138 -3.49 -11.05 0.64
N ASN A 139 -3.47 -12.37 0.44
CA ASN A 139 -2.89 -13.01 -0.75
C ASN A 139 -3.92 -13.29 -1.86
N GLU A 140 -5.20 -13.32 -1.52
CA GLU A 140 -6.32 -13.61 -2.42
C GLU A 140 -7.47 -12.63 -2.19
N ILE A 141 -8.26 -12.39 -3.24
CA ILE A 141 -9.50 -11.63 -3.10
C ILE A 141 -10.51 -12.46 -2.29
N TYR A 142 -11.08 -11.84 -1.27
CA TYR A 142 -12.17 -12.48 -0.53
C TYR A 142 -13.47 -12.40 -1.34
N LEU A 143 -14.08 -13.54 -1.61
CA LEU A 143 -15.33 -13.63 -2.35
C LEU A 143 -16.53 -13.68 -1.40
N ILE A 144 -17.49 -12.79 -1.63
CA ILE A 144 -18.79 -12.81 -0.95
C ILE A 144 -19.82 -13.36 -1.95
N ARG A 145 -20.53 -14.42 -1.57
CA ARG A 145 -21.57 -15.10 -2.35
C ARG A 145 -22.92 -15.01 -1.69
#